data_48aea32b27d7c6c198a48ea06c375374
#
_entry.id   48aea32b27d7c6c198a48ea06c375374
#
_cell.length_a   1.000
_cell.length_b   1.000
_cell.length_c   1.000
_cell.angle_alpha   90.00
_cell.angle_beta   90.00
_cell.angle_gamma   90.00
#
_symmetry.space_group_name_H-M   'P 1'
#
loop_
_entity.id
_entity.type
_entity.pdbx_description
1 polymer ?
#
loop_
_entity_poly.entity_id
_entity_poly.type
_entity_poly.pdbx_seq_one_letter_code
_entity_poly.pdbx_strand_id
1 'polypeptide(L)'
;MIVYDTTYNGMKPGLCHRIQTMTSELAQSGCNAVKFPPFLNTKNPFSLGYDPRTDLDIGQWEPLHITGTADDLKSAIDTLHQHGMLVIQDWVNRQYGGPAPLYERGSDGKINHNLFPKPAKCFSPPKPRDTPFAGNDGPDDGMLAAYQHSSGYMLNGKIQAGKWQEHVLGIDGFRLDEAKGLPASVSSAWASARPGLNYAEVYDGDPATLGRFVAQTGMPVLDFTRHFAYRAVSQGAPLSSLVGNGFCFHDSDHAYIYVESNDTDGPGGIVNNKLWFYLDAITMPCKGALIFAKDYEVYKLGAEIRNIMWIGTTFAIGRLAWEYVDDTLLCWSRNGDGGRTWSGGLFCGYTSDPINHRSEWVHTPFGPDRHLHDYTGHAPDVWTNQDGWAYFTFGPNRFGSAQNYVAYAPAGVEFEVPVTPRGRKGTGRFTDFSSITVHLKD
;
A
#
# COMPACT_ATOMS: atom_id res chain seq x y z
N MET A 1 1.56 -6.34 1.06
CA MET A 1 1.09 -5.54 2.21
C MET A 1 -0.41 -5.35 2.14
N ILE A 2 -1.14 -5.50 3.24
CA ILE A 2 -2.55 -5.12 3.31
C ILE A 2 -2.69 -3.70 3.85
N VAL A 3 -3.60 -2.93 3.26
CA VAL A 3 -3.84 -1.52 3.57
C VAL A 3 -5.22 -1.38 4.17
N TYR A 4 -5.28 -1.09 5.46
CA TYR A 4 -6.48 -0.63 6.14
C TYR A 4 -6.59 0.88 6.00
N ASP A 5 -7.74 1.34 5.60
CA ASP A 5 -8.07 2.75 5.55
C ASP A 5 -9.43 3.02 6.17
N THR A 6 -9.75 4.29 6.23
CA THR A 6 -10.84 4.81 7.02
C THR A 6 -12.18 4.84 6.30
N THR A 7 -12.22 4.63 5.00
CA THR A 7 -13.48 4.56 4.22
C THR A 7 -14.11 3.17 4.24
N TYR A 8 -13.41 2.23 4.84
CA TYR A 8 -13.86 0.89 5.04
C TYR A 8 -15.07 0.83 6.00
N ASN A 9 -16.14 0.10 5.64
CA ASN A 9 -17.33 -0.05 6.48
C ASN A 9 -17.07 -0.69 7.86
N GLY A 10 -15.88 -1.08 8.13
CA GLY A 10 -15.36 -1.51 9.40
C GLY A 10 -14.77 -0.40 10.26
N MET A 11 -14.97 0.87 9.92
CA MET A 11 -14.68 2.00 10.80
C MET A 11 -15.55 1.98 12.04
N LYS A 12 -15.40 0.92 12.80
CA LYS A 12 -16.02 0.76 14.09
C LYS A 12 -14.92 0.73 15.12
N PRO A 13 -15.17 1.15 16.33
CA PRO A 13 -14.30 0.87 17.45
C PRO A 13 -13.93 -0.62 17.39
N GLY A 14 -12.63 -0.93 17.37
CA GLY A 14 -12.20 -2.33 17.28
C GLY A 14 -11.36 -2.70 16.03
N LEU A 15 -10.90 -1.73 15.21
CA LEU A 15 -9.99 -2.01 14.09
C LEU A 15 -8.75 -2.79 14.55
N CYS A 16 -8.15 -2.42 15.68
CA CYS A 16 -7.00 -3.12 16.24
C CYS A 16 -7.30 -4.58 16.55
N HIS A 17 -8.45 -4.87 17.18
CA HIS A 17 -8.87 -6.24 17.46
C HIS A 17 -9.10 -7.03 16.16
N ARG A 18 -9.72 -6.43 15.14
CA ARG A 18 -9.93 -7.05 13.84
C ARG A 18 -8.61 -7.42 13.18
N ILE A 19 -7.64 -6.51 13.15
CA ILE A 19 -6.30 -6.77 12.61
C ILE A 19 -5.66 -7.94 13.34
N GLN A 20 -5.71 -7.97 14.66
CA GLN A 20 -5.18 -9.07 15.46
C GLN A 20 -5.78 -10.43 15.09
N THR A 21 -7.10 -10.50 14.89
CA THR A 21 -7.77 -11.77 14.54
C THR A 21 -7.38 -12.30 13.16
N MET A 22 -7.01 -11.42 12.23
CA MET A 22 -6.65 -11.79 10.87
C MET A 22 -5.13 -12.01 10.69
N THR A 23 -4.33 -11.63 11.67
CA THR A 23 -2.87 -11.58 11.55
C THR A 23 -2.26 -12.92 11.13
N SER A 24 -2.67 -14.02 11.77
CA SER A 24 -2.12 -15.36 11.47
C SER A 24 -2.41 -15.78 10.03
N GLU A 25 -3.64 -15.59 9.58
CA GLU A 25 -4.08 -15.94 8.22
C GLU A 25 -3.35 -15.12 7.16
N LEU A 26 -3.22 -13.82 7.39
CA LEU A 26 -2.49 -12.92 6.48
C LEU A 26 -1.00 -13.27 6.40
N ALA A 27 -0.37 -13.56 7.52
CA ALA A 27 1.04 -13.95 7.57
C ALA A 27 1.30 -15.25 6.79
N GLN A 28 0.46 -16.26 6.98
CA GLN A 28 0.55 -17.55 6.28
C GLN A 28 0.33 -17.42 4.76
N SER A 29 -0.33 -16.38 4.32
CA SER A 29 -0.53 -16.09 2.88
C SER A 29 0.62 -15.25 2.27
N GLY A 30 1.68 -14.98 3.03
CA GLY A 30 2.82 -14.18 2.56
C GLY A 30 2.64 -12.66 2.69
N CYS A 31 1.59 -12.20 3.38
CA CYS A 31 1.47 -10.80 3.72
C CYS A 31 2.58 -10.39 4.71
N ASN A 32 3.37 -9.41 4.34
CA ASN A 32 4.57 -9.05 5.09
C ASN A 32 4.51 -7.68 5.79
N ALA A 33 3.43 -6.92 5.60
CA ALA A 33 3.23 -5.65 6.28
C ALA A 33 1.74 -5.28 6.35
N VAL A 34 1.38 -4.47 7.34
CA VAL A 34 0.06 -3.87 7.50
C VAL A 34 0.20 -2.36 7.57
N LYS A 35 -0.56 -1.63 6.74
CA LYS A 35 -0.68 -0.18 6.83
C LYS A 35 -1.94 0.17 7.62
N PHE A 36 -1.76 0.93 8.67
CA PHE A 36 -2.85 1.51 9.46
C PHE A 36 -3.28 2.86 8.89
N PRO A 37 -4.56 3.25 9.04
CA PRO A 37 -5.00 4.62 8.82
C PRO A 37 -4.28 5.57 9.78
N PRO A 38 -4.40 6.91 9.59
CA PRO A 38 -3.88 7.86 10.56
C PRO A 38 -4.53 7.62 11.93
N PHE A 39 -3.73 7.54 12.99
CA PHE A 39 -4.19 7.30 14.36
C PHE A 39 -3.78 8.41 15.31
N LEU A 40 -4.15 9.63 14.98
CA LEU A 40 -3.95 10.82 15.78
C LEU A 40 -5.30 11.43 16.18
N ASN A 41 -5.32 12.18 17.26
CA ASN A 41 -6.51 12.94 17.63
C ASN A 41 -6.85 13.97 16.54
N THR A 42 -8.12 14.03 16.17
CA THR A 42 -8.63 14.75 15.00
C THR A 42 -9.58 15.89 15.41
N LYS A 43 -9.89 16.78 14.47
CA LYS A 43 -10.85 17.86 14.66
C LYS A 43 -12.25 17.35 14.98
N ASN A 44 -12.67 16.30 14.29
CA ASN A 44 -13.94 15.64 14.51
C ASN A 44 -13.66 14.23 15.07
N PRO A 45 -14.21 13.84 16.22
CA PRO A 45 -14.00 12.51 16.78
C PRO A 45 -14.43 11.36 15.85
N PHE A 46 -15.29 11.63 14.87
CA PHE A 46 -15.70 10.66 13.83
C PHE A 46 -14.92 10.80 12.52
N SER A 47 -13.85 11.59 12.53
CA SER A 47 -13.00 11.79 11.35
C SER A 47 -12.29 10.51 10.91
N LEU A 48 -11.95 10.48 9.64
CA LEU A 48 -11.17 9.42 9.01
C LEU A 48 -9.67 9.47 9.36
N GLY A 49 -9.23 10.46 10.14
CA GLY A 49 -7.84 10.60 10.57
C GLY A 49 -7.02 11.62 9.77
N TYR A 50 -7.52 12.09 8.63
CA TYR A 50 -6.76 13.00 7.74
C TYR A 50 -6.89 14.48 8.12
N ASP A 51 -7.50 14.79 9.25
CA ASP A 51 -7.57 16.12 9.86
C ASP A 51 -7.00 16.13 11.29
N PRO A 52 -5.74 15.70 11.50
CA PRO A 52 -5.16 15.63 12.83
C PRO A 52 -5.08 17.01 13.47
N ARG A 53 -5.24 17.08 14.78
CA ARG A 53 -5.03 18.30 15.57
C ARG A 53 -3.74 18.25 16.37
N THR A 54 -3.25 17.05 16.61
CA THR A 54 -2.08 16.77 17.42
C THR A 54 -1.15 15.82 16.69
N ASP A 55 0.10 15.74 17.12
CA ASP A 55 1.07 14.76 16.63
C ASP A 55 1.46 13.75 17.71
N LEU A 56 1.04 13.99 18.96
CA LEU A 56 1.45 13.22 20.14
C LEU A 56 0.27 12.56 20.87
N ASP A 57 -0.97 12.73 20.40
CA ASP A 57 -2.15 12.07 20.94
C ASP A 57 -2.58 10.91 20.05
N ILE A 58 -2.24 9.70 20.50
CA ILE A 58 -2.50 8.41 19.83
C ILE A 58 -3.54 7.57 20.61
N GLY A 59 -4.38 8.20 21.42
CA GLY A 59 -5.40 7.53 22.24
C GLY A 59 -4.96 7.16 23.65
N GLN A 60 -3.90 7.76 24.18
CA GLN A 60 -3.42 7.49 25.54
C GLN A 60 -4.27 8.12 26.66
N TRP A 61 -5.10 9.10 26.34
CA TRP A 61 -6.00 9.74 27.30
C TRP A 61 -7.47 9.40 27.06
N GLU A 62 -7.87 9.36 25.80
CA GLU A 62 -9.23 9.01 25.38
C GLU A 62 -9.14 8.11 24.15
N PRO A 63 -9.96 7.05 24.03
CA PRO A 63 -9.94 6.18 22.86
C PRO A 63 -10.20 6.96 21.57
N LEU A 64 -9.40 6.70 20.54
CA LEU A 64 -9.67 7.22 19.20
C LEU A 64 -10.78 6.40 18.53
N HIS A 65 -11.59 7.06 17.73
CA HIS A 65 -12.76 6.42 17.10
C HIS A 65 -12.40 5.19 16.26
N ILE A 66 -11.28 5.25 15.53
CA ILE A 66 -10.88 4.19 14.59
C ILE A 66 -10.07 3.09 15.27
N THR A 67 -9.05 3.47 16.04
CA THR A 67 -8.04 2.56 16.57
C THR A 67 -8.23 2.18 18.04
N GLY A 68 -9.11 2.86 18.77
CA GLY A 68 -9.28 2.62 20.21
C GLY A 68 -8.22 3.32 21.03
N THR A 69 -7.77 2.68 22.11
CA THR A 69 -6.73 3.22 23.01
C THR A 69 -5.33 3.01 22.44
N ALA A 70 -4.36 3.74 22.99
CA ALA A 70 -2.94 3.52 22.67
C ALA A 70 -2.48 2.09 23.02
N ASP A 71 -3.05 1.48 24.06
CA ASP A 71 -2.75 0.10 24.44
C ASP A 71 -3.34 -0.91 23.42
N ASP A 72 -4.55 -0.67 22.91
CA ASP A 72 -5.14 -1.49 21.84
C ASP A 72 -4.26 -1.45 20.58
N LEU A 73 -3.82 -0.25 20.20
CA LEU A 73 -2.95 -0.03 19.05
C LEU A 73 -1.60 -0.75 19.25
N LYS A 74 -0.97 -0.58 20.40
CA LYS A 74 0.28 -1.25 20.75
C LYS A 74 0.15 -2.78 20.70
N SER A 75 -0.93 -3.32 21.26
CA SER A 75 -1.21 -4.75 21.25
C SER A 75 -1.37 -5.31 19.85
N ALA A 76 -2.04 -4.57 18.96
CA ALA A 76 -2.18 -4.95 17.56
C ALA A 76 -0.83 -4.97 16.84
N ILE A 77 0.00 -3.96 17.06
CA ILE A 77 1.35 -3.85 16.49
C ILE A 77 2.24 -5.00 16.97
N ASP A 78 2.24 -5.27 18.26
CA ASP A 78 3.03 -6.37 18.83
C ASP A 78 2.61 -7.73 18.28
N THR A 79 1.29 -7.94 18.05
CA THR A 79 0.76 -9.16 17.44
C THR A 79 1.25 -9.31 15.99
N LEU A 80 1.24 -8.25 15.21
CA LEU A 80 1.76 -8.25 13.83
C LEU A 80 3.24 -8.60 13.79
N HIS A 81 4.06 -8.00 14.66
CA HIS A 81 5.49 -8.27 14.76
C HIS A 81 5.78 -9.74 15.15
N GLN A 82 5.01 -10.31 16.06
CA GLN A 82 5.11 -11.72 16.43
C GLN A 82 4.85 -12.66 15.25
N HIS A 83 4.04 -12.25 14.29
CA HIS A 83 3.74 -12.99 13.07
C HIS A 83 4.58 -12.56 11.86
N GLY A 84 5.67 -11.83 12.07
CA GLY A 84 6.63 -11.47 11.04
C GLY A 84 6.16 -10.34 10.10
N MET A 85 5.09 -9.62 10.44
CA MET A 85 4.59 -8.50 9.65
C MET A 85 5.09 -7.17 10.20
N LEU A 86 5.48 -6.27 9.29
CA LEU A 86 5.87 -4.90 9.59
C LEU A 86 4.65 -3.99 9.65
N VAL A 87 4.80 -2.88 10.37
CA VAL A 87 3.72 -1.91 10.56
C VAL A 87 4.06 -0.56 9.95
N ILE A 88 3.16 -0.08 9.11
CA ILE A 88 3.25 1.21 8.46
C ILE A 88 2.10 2.08 8.94
N GLN A 89 2.43 3.30 9.34
CA GLN A 89 1.45 4.32 9.68
C GLN A 89 1.16 5.23 8.49
N ASP A 90 -0.09 5.55 8.26
CA ASP A 90 -0.45 6.66 7.40
C ASP A 90 -0.14 7.98 8.11
N TRP A 91 0.73 8.81 7.51
CA TRP A 91 1.22 10.02 8.13
C TRP A 91 0.80 11.25 7.35
N VAL A 92 -0.11 12.01 7.97
CA VAL A 92 -0.60 13.26 7.41
C VAL A 92 0.46 14.34 7.62
N ASN A 93 1.23 14.61 6.58
CA ASN A 93 2.37 15.54 6.66
C ASN A 93 2.09 16.92 6.03
N ARG A 94 0.89 17.17 5.54
CA ARG A 94 0.55 18.41 4.83
C ARG A 94 -0.36 19.34 5.65
N GLN A 95 -1.36 18.80 6.35
CA GLN A 95 -2.43 19.61 6.93
C GLN A 95 -2.77 19.23 8.37
N TYR A 96 -3.54 20.11 9.03
CA TYR A 96 -4.18 19.89 10.30
C TYR A 96 -5.67 20.23 10.27
N GLY A 97 -6.43 19.56 11.13
CA GLY A 97 -7.85 19.79 11.32
C GLY A 97 -8.14 20.94 12.28
N GLY A 98 -8.46 22.09 11.77
CA GLY A 98 -8.95 23.19 12.56
C GLY A 98 -8.09 24.46 12.49
N PRO A 99 -8.63 25.56 13.03
CA PRO A 99 -7.89 26.82 13.07
C PRO A 99 -6.77 26.77 14.09
N ALA A 100 -5.66 27.46 13.80
CA ALA A 100 -4.64 27.77 14.79
C ALA A 100 -5.20 28.69 15.90
N PRO A 101 -4.63 28.66 17.11
CA PRO A 101 -3.48 27.85 17.51
C PRO A 101 -3.87 26.40 17.86
N LEU A 102 -2.96 25.45 17.60
CA LEU A 102 -3.09 24.06 18.00
C LEU A 102 -2.03 23.72 19.05
N TYR A 103 -2.38 22.86 19.99
CA TYR A 103 -1.52 22.48 21.10
C TYR A 103 -1.57 20.98 21.33
N GLU A 104 -0.46 20.44 21.83
CA GLU A 104 -0.39 19.06 22.31
C GLU A 104 -0.87 18.96 23.76
N ARG A 105 -1.21 17.74 24.20
CA ARG A 105 -1.41 17.43 25.62
C ARG A 105 -0.08 17.02 26.27
N GLY A 106 0.13 17.44 27.51
CA GLY A 106 1.26 17.01 28.32
C GLY A 106 1.04 15.63 28.93
N SER A 107 2.00 15.16 29.71
CA SER A 107 1.96 13.85 30.38
C SER A 107 0.77 13.68 31.33
N ASP A 108 0.19 14.77 31.80
CA ASP A 108 -1.00 14.81 32.65
C ASP A 108 -2.33 14.85 31.86
N GLY A 109 -2.27 14.77 30.54
CA GLY A 109 -3.45 14.84 29.64
C GLY A 109 -4.01 16.25 29.43
N LYS A 110 -3.43 17.27 30.02
CA LYS A 110 -3.88 18.67 29.87
C LYS A 110 -3.09 19.36 28.74
N ILE A 111 -3.69 20.40 28.17
CA ILE A 111 -3.02 21.21 27.15
C ILE A 111 -1.69 21.75 27.69
N ASN A 112 -0.62 21.51 26.95
CA ASN A 112 0.72 22.00 27.23
C ASN A 112 1.15 23.03 26.20
N HIS A 113 1.13 24.29 26.56
CA HIS A 113 1.48 25.39 25.66
C HIS A 113 2.97 25.44 25.27
N ASN A 114 3.81 24.65 25.92
CA ASN A 114 5.26 24.57 25.63
C ASN A 114 5.66 23.32 24.86
N LEU A 115 4.74 22.37 24.68
CA LEU A 115 4.99 21.13 23.96
C LEU A 115 4.54 21.29 22.50
N PHE A 116 5.45 21.54 21.60
CA PHE A 116 5.25 21.71 20.16
C PHE A 116 4.00 22.58 19.82
N PRO A 117 3.91 23.84 20.31
CA PRO A 117 2.80 24.72 20.00
C PRO A 117 2.79 25.11 18.52
N LYS A 118 1.59 25.20 17.93
CA LYS A 118 1.36 25.49 16.51
C LYS A 118 0.53 26.79 16.36
N PRO A 119 1.15 27.97 16.56
CA PRO A 119 0.46 29.24 16.38
C PRO A 119 0.18 29.54 14.89
N ALA A 120 -0.64 30.55 14.62
CA ALA A 120 -1.08 30.89 13.26
C ALA A 120 0.07 31.07 12.26
N LYS A 121 1.23 31.57 12.70
CA LYS A 121 2.42 31.73 11.83
C LYS A 121 3.02 30.40 11.33
N CYS A 122 2.59 29.26 11.88
CA CYS A 122 3.01 27.92 11.43
C CYS A 122 2.18 27.40 10.26
N PHE A 123 1.18 28.12 9.81
CA PHE A 123 0.27 27.70 8.74
C PHE A 123 0.37 28.62 7.55
N SER A 124 0.24 28.04 6.37
CA SER A 124 0.10 28.79 5.12
C SER A 124 -1.26 29.45 5.06
N PRO A 125 -1.37 30.67 4.53
CA PRO A 125 -2.67 31.28 4.25
C PRO A 125 -3.41 30.43 3.19
N PRO A 126 -4.76 30.35 3.24
CA PRO A 126 -5.56 29.68 2.24
C PRO A 126 -5.23 30.17 0.83
N LYS A 127 -5.02 29.28 -0.11
CA LYS A 127 -4.78 29.57 -1.53
C LYS A 127 -5.95 29.04 -2.36
N PRO A 128 -6.27 29.68 -3.51
CA PRO A 128 -7.24 29.13 -4.44
C PRO A 128 -6.82 27.72 -4.90
N ARG A 129 -7.81 26.84 -5.06
CA ARG A 129 -7.63 25.41 -5.36
C ARG A 129 -6.79 25.15 -6.62
N ASP A 130 -6.87 26.02 -7.61
CA ASP A 130 -6.21 25.89 -8.90
C ASP A 130 -4.87 26.64 -8.98
N THR A 131 -4.35 27.11 -7.86
CA THR A 131 -3.05 27.80 -7.86
C THR A 131 -1.94 26.77 -8.02
N PRO A 132 -1.09 26.87 -9.06
CA PRO A 132 0.06 26.00 -9.22
C PRO A 132 0.94 26.04 -7.98
N PHE A 133 1.64 24.94 -7.68
CA PHE A 133 2.60 24.88 -6.59
C PHE A 133 3.55 26.07 -6.66
N ALA A 134 3.24 27.11 -5.94
CA ALA A 134 4.06 28.32 -5.84
C ALA A 134 4.50 28.45 -4.39
N GLY A 135 5.77 28.27 -4.15
CA GLY A 135 6.33 28.42 -2.83
C GLY A 135 6.76 27.09 -2.18
N ASN A 136 7.23 27.17 -0.96
CA ASN A 136 7.97 26.11 -0.31
C ASN A 136 7.10 25.00 0.29
N ASP A 137 5.79 25.20 0.46
CA ASP A 137 4.94 24.34 1.28
C ASP A 137 3.69 23.81 0.55
N GLY A 138 3.68 23.89 -0.78
CA GLY A 138 2.56 23.41 -1.59
C GLY A 138 1.27 24.23 -1.48
N PRO A 139 0.26 23.94 -2.29
CA PRO A 139 -1.01 24.63 -2.24
C PRO A 139 -1.84 24.18 -1.04
N ASP A 140 -2.53 25.15 -0.42
CA ASP A 140 -3.68 24.86 0.41
C ASP A 140 -4.87 24.62 -0.52
N ASP A 141 -5.53 23.45 -0.41
CA ASP A 141 -6.72 23.12 -1.19
C ASP A 141 -8.00 23.80 -0.67
N GLY A 142 -7.88 24.58 0.40
CA GLY A 142 -9.00 25.26 1.04
C GLY A 142 -9.86 24.36 1.92
N MET A 143 -9.53 23.05 2.07
CA MET A 143 -10.25 22.15 2.94
C MET A 143 -9.68 22.15 4.36
N LEU A 144 -8.36 22.13 4.50
CA LEU A 144 -7.63 22.04 5.76
C LEU A 144 -6.44 23.00 5.76
N ALA A 145 -6.04 23.47 6.94
CA ALA A 145 -4.91 24.38 7.08
C ALA A 145 -3.59 23.66 6.80
N ALA A 146 -2.97 23.94 5.67
CA ALA A 146 -1.63 23.49 5.35
C ALA A 146 -0.60 24.21 6.23
N TYR A 147 0.37 23.47 6.75
CA TYR A 147 1.39 24.08 7.61
C TYR A 147 2.70 24.37 6.85
N GLN A 148 3.46 25.34 7.35
CA GLN A 148 4.69 25.80 6.72
C GLN A 148 5.88 24.99 7.22
N HIS A 149 6.53 24.26 6.33
CA HIS A 149 7.79 23.57 6.59
C HIS A 149 9.03 24.44 6.35
N SER A 150 8.89 25.53 5.60
CA SER A 150 10.00 26.39 5.19
C SER A 150 10.78 26.99 6.37
N SER A 151 10.14 27.21 7.51
CA SER A 151 10.81 27.67 8.73
C SER A 151 11.65 26.58 9.43
N GLY A 152 11.50 25.32 9.02
CA GLY A 152 12.09 24.16 9.68
C GLY A 152 11.42 23.76 11.00
N TYR A 153 10.66 24.64 11.61
CA TYR A 153 10.01 24.37 12.91
C TYR A 153 9.00 23.22 12.82
N MET A 154 8.05 23.34 11.89
CA MET A 154 7.00 22.34 11.72
C MET A 154 7.57 21.00 11.26
N LEU A 155 8.49 21.01 10.29
CA LEU A 155 9.16 19.79 9.82
C LEU A 155 9.93 19.09 10.96
N ASN A 156 10.70 19.83 11.75
CA ASN A 156 11.43 19.27 12.88
C ASN A 156 10.50 18.69 13.94
N GLY A 157 9.40 19.38 14.25
CA GLY A 157 8.40 18.91 15.19
C GLY A 157 7.73 17.61 14.72
N LYS A 158 7.33 17.56 13.46
CA LYS A 158 6.77 16.36 12.84
C LYS A 158 7.76 15.19 12.86
N ILE A 159 9.03 15.42 12.52
CA ILE A 159 10.06 14.38 12.55
C ILE A 159 10.24 13.85 13.99
N GLN A 160 10.28 14.73 15.00
CA GLN A 160 10.40 14.30 16.39
C GLN A 160 9.16 13.52 16.85
N ALA A 161 7.96 13.97 16.49
CA ALA A 161 6.73 13.27 16.81
C ALA A 161 6.71 11.87 16.18
N GLY A 162 7.10 11.74 14.92
CA GLY A 162 7.23 10.45 14.27
C GLY A 162 8.25 9.53 14.97
N LYS A 163 9.43 10.06 15.38
CA LYS A 163 10.42 9.30 16.17
C LYS A 163 9.87 8.84 17.51
N TRP A 164 9.12 9.70 18.18
CA TRP A 164 8.44 9.34 19.40
C TRP A 164 7.46 8.19 19.18
N GLN A 165 6.62 8.25 18.13
CA GLN A 165 5.68 7.17 17.81
C GLN A 165 6.39 5.85 17.47
N GLU A 166 7.50 5.88 16.74
CA GLU A 166 8.32 4.68 16.54
C GLU A 166 8.84 4.11 17.85
N HIS A 167 9.29 4.99 18.76
CA HIS A 167 9.81 4.57 20.06
C HIS A 167 8.74 3.94 20.95
N VAL A 168 7.55 4.53 21.01
CA VAL A 168 6.49 4.05 21.92
C VAL A 168 5.69 2.89 21.34
N LEU A 169 5.44 2.87 20.03
CA LEU A 169 4.60 1.88 19.36
C LEU A 169 5.40 0.78 18.64
N GLY A 170 6.57 1.10 18.13
CA GLY A 170 7.33 0.19 17.28
C GLY A 170 6.98 0.29 15.78
N ILE A 171 6.55 1.45 15.30
CA ILE A 171 6.26 1.67 13.88
C ILE A 171 7.51 1.43 13.03
N ASP A 172 7.37 0.68 11.93
CA ASP A 172 8.48 0.30 11.04
C ASP A 172 8.63 1.25 9.83
N GLY A 173 7.59 2.00 9.50
CA GLY A 173 7.59 2.92 8.39
C GLY A 173 6.34 3.78 8.30
N PHE A 174 6.33 4.64 7.28
CA PHE A 174 5.26 5.60 7.08
C PHE A 174 4.84 5.70 5.61
N ARG A 175 3.54 5.80 5.37
CA ARG A 175 3.02 6.30 4.11
C ARG A 175 2.82 7.81 4.26
N LEU A 176 3.50 8.61 3.45
CA LEU A 176 3.28 10.05 3.43
C LEU A 176 2.04 10.36 2.61
N ASP A 177 1.01 10.84 3.30
CA ASP A 177 -0.23 11.30 2.74
C ASP A 177 -0.01 12.56 1.91
N GLU A 178 -0.64 12.61 0.73
CA GLU A 178 -0.66 13.78 -0.16
C GLU A 178 0.74 14.40 -0.42
N ALA A 179 1.74 13.55 -0.60
CA ALA A 179 3.13 14.00 -0.75
C ALA A 179 3.37 14.85 -2.01
N LYS A 180 2.52 14.73 -3.03
CA LYS A 180 2.52 15.63 -4.20
C LYS A 180 2.29 17.09 -3.81
N GLY A 181 1.55 17.34 -2.72
CA GLY A 181 1.26 18.66 -2.18
C GLY A 181 2.38 19.29 -1.35
N LEU A 182 3.52 18.60 -1.18
CA LEU A 182 4.66 19.04 -0.39
C LEU A 182 5.89 19.30 -1.26
N PRO A 183 6.78 20.24 -0.87
CA PRO A 183 8.11 20.31 -1.47
C PRO A 183 8.84 18.98 -1.33
N ALA A 184 9.50 18.51 -2.39
CA ALA A 184 10.27 17.26 -2.35
C ALA A 184 11.34 17.26 -1.24
N SER A 185 11.89 18.42 -0.89
CA SER A 185 12.84 18.59 0.22
C SER A 185 12.26 18.20 1.58
N VAL A 186 10.97 18.38 1.80
CA VAL A 186 10.27 17.96 3.04
C VAL A 186 10.22 16.45 3.11
N SER A 187 9.78 15.79 2.03
CA SER A 187 9.73 14.32 1.94
C SER A 187 11.13 13.70 2.04
N SER A 188 12.14 14.31 1.39
CA SER A 188 13.52 13.87 1.48
C SER A 188 14.10 14.01 2.90
N ALA A 189 13.84 15.13 3.58
CA ALA A 189 14.25 15.33 4.98
C ALA A 189 13.58 14.33 5.92
N TRP A 190 12.29 14.04 5.69
CA TRP A 190 11.56 13.01 6.43
C TRP A 190 12.21 11.64 6.23
N ALA A 191 12.38 11.19 4.98
CA ALA A 191 12.98 9.90 4.65
C ALA A 191 14.38 9.73 5.26
N SER A 192 15.21 10.79 5.20
CA SER A 192 16.55 10.79 5.78
C SER A 192 16.55 10.70 7.31
N ALA A 193 15.63 11.40 7.95
CA ALA A 193 15.51 11.40 9.42
C ALA A 193 14.84 10.13 9.98
N ARG A 194 14.13 9.40 9.13
CA ARG A 194 13.25 8.27 9.48
C ARG A 194 13.51 7.07 8.56
N PRO A 195 14.71 6.46 8.57
CA PRO A 195 14.97 5.30 7.74
C PRO A 195 14.08 4.14 8.12
N GLY A 196 13.40 3.55 7.15
CA GLY A 196 12.46 2.44 7.36
C GLY A 196 11.65 2.16 6.09
N LEU A 197 10.55 1.45 6.26
CA LEU A 197 9.64 1.12 5.17
C LEU A 197 8.74 2.31 4.85
N ASN A 198 9.30 3.36 4.23
CA ASN A 198 8.56 4.56 3.86
C ASN A 198 8.15 4.52 2.40
N TYR A 199 6.98 5.09 2.09
CA TYR A 199 6.55 5.38 0.73
C TYR A 199 5.62 6.60 0.69
N ALA A 200 5.44 7.16 -0.48
CA ALA A 200 4.70 8.40 -0.66
C ALA A 200 3.50 8.22 -1.58
N GLU A 201 2.44 8.95 -1.28
CA GLU A 201 1.34 9.14 -2.20
C GLU A 201 1.63 10.35 -3.10
N VAL A 202 1.95 10.08 -4.35
CA VAL A 202 2.07 11.09 -5.40
C VAL A 202 0.96 10.83 -6.41
N TYR A 203 -0.19 11.44 -6.20
CA TYR A 203 -1.40 11.22 -7.02
C TYR A 203 -1.19 11.77 -8.43
N ASP A 204 -0.53 10.99 -9.29
CA ASP A 204 -0.23 11.37 -10.68
C ASP A 204 -0.10 10.13 -11.58
N GLY A 205 -0.76 10.15 -12.74
CA GLY A 205 -0.68 9.07 -13.72
C GLY A 205 0.53 9.16 -14.66
N ASP A 206 1.31 10.25 -14.63
CA ASP A 206 2.50 10.40 -15.44
C ASP A 206 3.73 9.74 -14.77
N PRO A 207 4.28 8.68 -15.36
CA PRO A 207 5.44 8.00 -14.77
C PRO A 207 6.68 8.91 -14.68
N ALA A 208 6.78 9.93 -15.52
CA ALA A 208 7.88 10.89 -15.41
C ALA A 208 7.75 11.78 -14.17
N THR A 209 6.53 12.12 -13.76
CA THR A 209 6.28 12.85 -12.50
C THR A 209 6.66 11.99 -11.29
N LEU A 210 6.25 10.71 -11.28
CA LEU A 210 6.62 9.76 -10.23
C LEU A 210 8.15 9.59 -10.17
N GLY A 211 8.81 9.42 -11.30
CA GLY A 211 10.26 9.29 -11.39
C GLY A 211 11.02 10.52 -10.91
N ARG A 212 10.53 11.72 -11.21
CA ARG A 212 11.13 12.97 -10.67
C ARG A 212 11.03 13.04 -9.14
N PHE A 213 9.90 12.65 -8.58
CA PHE A 213 9.74 12.61 -7.12
C PHE A 213 10.71 11.60 -6.49
N VAL A 214 10.78 10.38 -7.02
CA VAL A 214 11.73 9.36 -6.54
C VAL A 214 13.17 9.84 -6.65
N ALA A 215 13.58 10.43 -7.76
CA ALA A 215 14.93 10.96 -7.95
C ALA A 215 15.30 12.06 -6.95
N GLN A 216 14.33 12.88 -6.50
CA GLN A 216 14.54 13.96 -5.55
C GLN A 216 14.49 13.50 -4.10
N THR A 217 13.78 12.43 -3.79
CA THR A 217 13.49 12.04 -2.40
C THR A 217 14.09 10.70 -2.00
N GLY A 218 14.39 9.84 -2.94
CA GLY A 218 14.75 8.44 -2.69
C GLY A 218 13.60 7.59 -2.15
N MET A 219 12.36 8.11 -2.12
CA MET A 219 11.20 7.39 -1.55
C MET A 219 10.44 6.63 -2.64
N PRO A 220 10.08 5.37 -2.38
CA PRO A 220 9.10 4.67 -3.20
C PRO A 220 7.75 5.39 -3.23
N VAL A 221 6.98 5.17 -4.29
CA VAL A 221 5.68 5.78 -4.52
C VAL A 221 4.61 4.74 -4.84
N LEU A 222 3.34 5.11 -4.68
CA LEU A 222 2.23 4.37 -5.25
C LEU A 222 2.26 4.49 -6.77
N ASP A 223 2.13 3.37 -7.47
CA ASP A 223 2.09 3.33 -8.94
C ASP A 223 0.70 3.72 -9.47
N PHE A 224 0.40 5.00 -9.46
CA PHE A 224 -0.84 5.52 -10.04
C PHE A 224 -0.92 5.31 -11.55
N THR A 225 0.21 5.24 -12.25
CA THR A 225 0.23 4.93 -13.68
C THR A 225 -0.39 3.55 -13.93
N ARG A 226 0.05 2.53 -13.15
CA ARG A 226 -0.50 1.17 -13.27
C ARG A 226 -1.96 1.10 -12.81
N HIS A 227 -2.31 1.78 -11.74
CA HIS A 227 -3.70 1.86 -11.28
C HIS A 227 -4.64 2.41 -12.36
N PHE A 228 -4.26 3.52 -13.02
CA PHE A 228 -5.09 4.08 -14.09
C PHE A 228 -5.17 3.18 -15.33
N ALA A 229 -4.13 2.40 -15.62
CA ALA A 229 -4.19 1.38 -16.65
C ALA A 229 -5.18 0.27 -16.31
N TYR A 230 -5.19 -0.23 -15.06
CA TYR A 230 -6.20 -1.19 -14.59
C TYR A 230 -7.61 -0.63 -14.69
N ARG A 231 -7.79 0.62 -14.27
CA ARG A 231 -9.08 1.30 -14.38
C ARG A 231 -9.56 1.40 -15.82
N ALA A 232 -8.70 1.78 -16.76
CA ALA A 232 -9.04 1.84 -18.17
C ALA A 232 -9.48 0.47 -18.71
N VAL A 233 -8.76 -0.60 -18.38
CA VAL A 233 -9.12 -1.97 -18.78
C VAL A 233 -10.44 -2.41 -18.13
N SER A 234 -10.68 -2.08 -16.86
CA SER A 234 -11.97 -2.39 -16.21
C SER A 234 -13.15 -1.68 -16.87
N GLN A 235 -12.89 -0.60 -17.61
CA GLN A 235 -13.85 0.19 -18.37
C GLN A 235 -13.89 -0.16 -19.88
N GLY A 236 -13.19 -1.25 -20.27
CA GLY A 236 -13.24 -1.79 -21.63
C GLY A 236 -12.07 -1.44 -22.54
N ALA A 237 -10.99 -0.87 -22.02
CA ALA A 237 -9.75 -0.76 -22.80
C ALA A 237 -9.15 -2.15 -23.06
N PRO A 238 -8.41 -2.34 -24.16
CA PRO A 238 -7.82 -3.63 -24.51
C PRO A 238 -6.77 -4.07 -23.49
N LEU A 239 -6.64 -5.39 -23.26
CA LEU A 239 -5.64 -5.97 -22.36
C LEU A 239 -4.22 -5.64 -22.79
N SER A 240 -3.98 -5.54 -24.10
CA SER A 240 -2.69 -5.11 -24.68
C SER A 240 -2.19 -3.77 -24.15
N SER A 241 -3.09 -2.88 -23.70
CA SER A 241 -2.74 -1.58 -23.11
C SER A 241 -2.03 -1.66 -21.76
N LEU A 242 -2.04 -2.82 -21.11
CA LEU A 242 -1.32 -3.05 -19.85
C LEU A 242 0.17 -3.31 -20.03
N VAL A 243 0.58 -3.69 -21.25
CA VAL A 243 1.98 -4.07 -21.52
C VAL A 243 2.90 -2.85 -21.42
N GLY A 244 3.83 -2.91 -20.47
CA GLY A 244 4.77 -1.81 -20.24
C GLY A 244 4.15 -0.54 -19.63
N ASN A 245 2.85 -0.54 -19.31
CA ASN A 245 2.14 0.60 -18.77
C ASN A 245 2.08 0.53 -17.23
N GLY A 246 2.96 1.29 -16.59
CA GLY A 246 3.12 1.37 -15.15
C GLY A 246 4.48 1.97 -14.78
N PHE A 247 4.55 2.67 -13.68
CA PHE A 247 5.82 3.20 -13.17
C PHE A 247 6.78 2.04 -12.81
N CYS A 248 6.25 0.90 -12.38
CA CYS A 248 7.01 -0.32 -12.08
C CYS A 248 7.90 -0.81 -13.25
N PHE A 249 7.56 -0.49 -14.50
CA PHE A 249 8.39 -0.81 -15.67
C PHE A 249 9.52 0.21 -15.91
N HIS A 250 9.49 1.35 -15.26
CA HIS A 250 10.55 2.35 -15.27
C HIS A 250 11.47 2.21 -14.06
N ASP A 251 10.91 1.94 -12.88
CA ASP A 251 11.64 1.80 -11.63
C ASP A 251 10.89 0.83 -10.67
N SER A 252 11.14 -0.46 -10.81
CA SER A 252 10.51 -1.50 -10.00
C SER A 252 10.88 -1.43 -8.52
N ASP A 253 12.06 -0.92 -8.19
CA ASP A 253 12.55 -0.84 -6.81
C ASP A 253 11.86 0.26 -5.99
N HIS A 254 11.19 1.20 -6.68
CA HIS A 254 10.49 2.31 -6.06
C HIS A 254 8.99 2.35 -6.35
N ALA A 255 8.42 1.35 -7.00
CA ALA A 255 7.00 1.27 -7.33
C ALA A 255 6.24 0.31 -6.41
N TYR A 256 5.23 0.81 -5.69
CA TYR A 256 4.22 -0.01 -5.04
C TYR A 256 2.98 -0.08 -5.91
N ILE A 257 2.67 -1.26 -6.45
CA ILE A 257 1.47 -1.47 -7.27
C ILE A 257 0.26 -1.68 -6.35
N TYR A 258 -0.88 -1.12 -6.72
CA TYR A 258 -2.15 -1.31 -6.02
C TYR A 258 -3.33 -1.37 -6.99
N VAL A 259 -4.40 -2.04 -6.59
CA VAL A 259 -5.64 -2.14 -7.39
C VAL A 259 -6.58 -1.01 -7.01
N GLU A 260 -6.90 -0.87 -5.73
CA GLU A 260 -7.75 0.18 -5.19
C GLU A 260 -7.21 0.74 -3.87
N SER A 261 -7.68 1.94 -3.54
CA SER A 261 -7.46 2.62 -2.26
C SER A 261 -8.74 3.34 -1.83
N ASN A 262 -8.71 4.01 -0.69
CA ASN A 262 -9.81 4.86 -0.24
C ASN A 262 -10.15 6.00 -1.21
N ASP A 263 -9.16 6.52 -1.92
CA ASP A 263 -9.32 7.66 -2.83
C ASP A 263 -9.79 7.25 -4.22
N THR A 264 -9.66 5.96 -4.56
CA THR A 264 -10.00 5.44 -5.88
C THR A 264 -11.22 4.52 -5.89
N ASP A 265 -11.61 3.95 -4.74
CA ASP A 265 -12.77 3.06 -4.58
C ASP A 265 -14.07 3.86 -4.45
N GLY A 266 -14.66 4.23 -5.55
CA GLY A 266 -15.88 5.04 -5.62
C GLY A 266 -16.47 5.10 -7.03
N PRO A 267 -17.31 6.07 -7.32
CA PRO A 267 -17.82 6.25 -8.67
C PRO A 267 -16.69 6.40 -9.69
N GLY A 268 -16.61 5.44 -10.62
CA GLY A 268 -15.55 5.36 -11.61
C GLY A 268 -14.30 4.59 -11.16
N GLY A 269 -14.30 3.98 -9.99
CA GLY A 269 -13.27 3.02 -9.56
C GLY A 269 -13.35 1.68 -10.29
N ILE A 270 -12.46 0.76 -9.93
CA ILE A 270 -12.42 -0.59 -10.50
C ILE A 270 -13.49 -1.45 -9.83
N VAL A 271 -14.59 -1.72 -10.56
CA VAL A 271 -15.70 -2.55 -10.04
C VAL A 271 -15.64 -4.00 -10.53
N ASN A 272 -14.97 -4.24 -11.67
CA ASN A 272 -14.88 -5.53 -12.33
C ASN A 272 -13.45 -6.01 -12.39
N ASN A 273 -13.29 -7.34 -12.42
CA ASN A 273 -12.00 -7.97 -12.71
C ASN A 273 -10.87 -7.65 -11.71
N LYS A 274 -11.19 -7.22 -10.49
CA LYS A 274 -10.20 -6.89 -9.46
C LYS A 274 -9.19 -8.01 -9.25
N LEU A 275 -9.60 -9.27 -9.33
CA LEU A 275 -8.71 -10.43 -9.15
C LEU A 275 -7.65 -10.56 -10.25
N TRP A 276 -7.93 -10.14 -11.50
CA TRP A 276 -6.92 -10.07 -12.55
C TRP A 276 -5.82 -9.10 -12.18
N PHE A 277 -6.23 -7.93 -11.69
CA PHE A 277 -5.30 -6.87 -11.31
C PHE A 277 -4.54 -7.20 -10.02
N TYR A 278 -5.15 -7.95 -9.09
CA TYR A 278 -4.40 -8.49 -7.95
C TYR A 278 -3.39 -9.55 -8.37
N LEU A 279 -3.73 -10.44 -9.31
CA LEU A 279 -2.77 -11.39 -9.86
C LEU A 279 -1.60 -10.66 -10.54
N ASP A 280 -1.91 -9.67 -11.38
CA ASP A 280 -0.90 -8.82 -12.02
C ASP A 280 -0.05 -8.10 -10.96
N ALA A 281 -0.64 -7.31 -10.06
CA ALA A 281 0.07 -6.51 -9.07
C ALA A 281 1.00 -7.33 -8.17
N ILE A 282 0.60 -8.54 -7.80
CA ILE A 282 1.35 -9.42 -6.89
C ILE A 282 2.47 -10.16 -7.62
N THR A 283 2.31 -10.41 -8.92
CA THR A 283 3.28 -11.20 -9.69
C THR A 283 4.22 -10.35 -10.56
N MET A 284 3.90 -9.06 -10.78
CA MET A 284 4.79 -8.14 -11.51
C MET A 284 6.05 -7.79 -10.69
N PRO A 285 7.17 -7.48 -11.37
CA PRO A 285 8.34 -6.94 -10.68
C PRO A 285 8.03 -5.55 -10.14
N CYS A 286 8.03 -5.43 -8.82
CA CYS A 286 7.78 -4.16 -8.11
C CYS A 286 8.35 -4.20 -6.70
N LYS A 287 8.37 -3.08 -6.02
CA LYS A 287 8.74 -2.99 -4.61
C LYS A 287 7.82 -3.81 -3.71
N GLY A 288 6.56 -3.88 -4.09
CA GLY A 288 5.54 -4.65 -3.43
C GLY A 288 4.13 -4.32 -3.93
N ALA A 289 3.19 -5.22 -3.68
CA ALA A 289 1.79 -5.01 -3.96
C ALA A 289 1.02 -4.60 -2.70
N LEU A 290 0.07 -3.68 -2.86
CA LEU A 290 -0.84 -3.28 -1.79
C LEU A 290 -2.22 -3.91 -2.02
N ILE A 291 -2.72 -4.52 -0.98
CA ILE A 291 -4.05 -5.13 -0.95
C ILE A 291 -4.99 -4.19 -0.20
N PHE A 292 -6.06 -3.77 -0.84
CA PHE A 292 -7.07 -2.94 -0.19
C PHE A 292 -7.94 -3.79 0.73
N ALA A 293 -7.97 -3.49 2.03
CA ALA A 293 -8.68 -4.30 3.03
C ALA A 293 -10.18 -4.41 2.74
N LYS A 294 -10.79 -3.39 2.12
CA LYS A 294 -12.20 -3.43 1.72
C LYS A 294 -12.47 -4.47 0.63
N ASP A 295 -11.56 -4.64 -0.34
CA ASP A 295 -11.66 -5.71 -1.33
C ASP A 295 -11.59 -7.08 -0.66
N TYR A 296 -10.67 -7.21 0.28
CA TYR A 296 -10.45 -8.45 1.00
C TYR A 296 -11.65 -8.84 1.87
N GLU A 297 -12.18 -7.91 2.67
CA GLU A 297 -13.18 -8.20 3.70
C GLU A 297 -14.61 -7.89 3.28
N VAL A 298 -14.86 -6.71 2.68
CA VAL A 298 -16.22 -6.24 2.36
C VAL A 298 -16.70 -6.81 1.03
N TYR A 299 -15.86 -6.73 0.00
CA TYR A 299 -16.18 -7.29 -1.32
C TYR A 299 -15.95 -8.80 -1.41
N LYS A 300 -15.53 -9.43 -0.30
CA LYS A 300 -15.42 -10.88 -0.14
C LYS A 300 -14.45 -11.57 -1.10
N LEU A 301 -13.42 -10.87 -1.53
CA LEU A 301 -12.37 -11.41 -2.39
C LEU A 301 -11.18 -12.00 -1.59
N GLY A 302 -11.31 -12.08 -0.26
CA GLY A 302 -10.20 -12.44 0.63
C GLY A 302 -9.63 -13.83 0.39
N ALA A 303 -10.46 -14.82 0.06
CA ALA A 303 -10.00 -16.19 -0.19
C ALA A 303 -9.10 -16.26 -1.43
N GLU A 304 -9.56 -15.64 -2.53
CA GLU A 304 -8.84 -15.60 -3.79
C GLU A 304 -7.58 -14.73 -3.69
N ILE A 305 -7.66 -13.58 -3.03
CA ILE A 305 -6.50 -12.70 -2.81
C ILE A 305 -5.43 -13.42 -1.98
N ARG A 306 -5.79 -14.17 -0.94
CA ARG A 306 -4.85 -14.99 -0.17
C ARG A 306 -4.14 -16.01 -1.04
N ASN A 307 -4.91 -16.74 -1.86
CA ASN A 307 -4.33 -17.70 -2.79
C ASN A 307 -3.36 -17.02 -3.76
N ILE A 308 -3.74 -15.88 -4.33
CA ILE A 308 -2.86 -15.10 -5.23
C ILE A 308 -1.60 -14.61 -4.48
N MET A 309 -1.71 -14.16 -3.23
CA MET A 309 -0.54 -13.77 -2.42
C MET A 309 0.40 -14.96 -2.20
N TRP A 310 -0.16 -16.13 -1.88
CA TRP A 310 0.62 -17.35 -1.71
C TRP A 310 1.32 -17.75 -3.02
N ILE A 311 0.61 -17.74 -4.15
CA ILE A 311 1.16 -17.99 -5.49
C ILE A 311 2.32 -17.03 -5.78
N GLY A 312 2.10 -15.72 -5.59
CA GLY A 312 3.11 -14.72 -5.86
C GLY A 312 4.35 -14.86 -4.98
N THR A 313 4.17 -15.13 -3.69
CA THR A 313 5.27 -15.34 -2.75
C THR A 313 6.08 -16.58 -3.08
N THR A 314 5.40 -17.64 -3.54
CA THR A 314 6.02 -18.94 -3.81
C THR A 314 6.72 -18.96 -5.17
N PHE A 315 6.09 -18.43 -6.22
CA PHE A 315 6.50 -18.68 -7.60
C PHE A 315 6.92 -17.43 -8.40
N ALA A 316 6.51 -16.21 -8.02
CA ALA A 316 6.75 -15.01 -8.82
C ALA A 316 8.18 -14.47 -8.68
N ILE A 317 9.17 -15.28 -8.98
CA ILE A 317 10.59 -14.97 -8.89
C ILE A 317 11.18 -14.90 -10.31
N GLY A 318 12.23 -14.08 -10.48
CA GLY A 318 12.95 -13.96 -11.74
C GLY A 318 12.43 -12.84 -12.62
N ARG A 319 12.83 -12.87 -13.89
CA ARG A 319 12.48 -11.85 -14.87
C ARG A 319 11.08 -12.04 -15.41
N LEU A 320 10.43 -10.93 -15.72
CA LEU A 320 9.17 -10.88 -16.43
C LEU A 320 9.39 -11.10 -17.93
N ALA A 321 8.52 -11.89 -18.55
CA ALA A 321 8.32 -11.96 -19.98
C ALA A 321 6.84 -11.90 -20.33
N TRP A 322 6.50 -11.19 -21.41
CA TRP A 322 5.16 -11.21 -21.99
C TRP A 322 5.10 -12.36 -23.00
N GLU A 323 4.31 -13.38 -22.69
CA GLU A 323 4.31 -14.63 -23.46
C GLU A 323 3.23 -14.62 -24.56
N TYR A 324 2.12 -13.96 -24.31
CA TYR A 324 1.06 -13.76 -25.29
C TYR A 324 0.33 -12.44 -25.01
N VAL A 325 0.13 -11.64 -26.07
CA VAL A 325 -0.51 -10.32 -25.95
C VAL A 325 -1.43 -10.06 -27.12
N ASP A 326 -2.71 -9.91 -26.84
CA ASP A 326 -3.66 -9.27 -27.72
C ASP A 326 -4.71 -8.47 -26.92
N ASP A 327 -5.76 -7.99 -27.57
CA ASP A 327 -6.75 -7.12 -26.93
C ASP A 327 -7.64 -7.85 -25.93
N THR A 328 -7.71 -9.17 -26.00
CA THR A 328 -8.62 -9.99 -25.20
C THR A 328 -7.93 -11.10 -24.39
N LEU A 329 -6.64 -11.35 -24.61
CA LEU A 329 -5.83 -12.30 -23.84
C LEU A 329 -4.48 -11.69 -23.52
N LEU A 330 -4.11 -11.75 -22.26
CA LEU A 330 -2.80 -11.33 -21.78
C LEU A 330 -2.17 -12.46 -20.97
N CYS A 331 -0.95 -12.89 -21.37
CA CYS A 331 -0.17 -13.88 -20.64
C CYS A 331 1.24 -13.37 -20.39
N TRP A 332 1.73 -13.66 -19.20
CA TRP A 332 3.10 -13.34 -18.81
C TRP A 332 3.71 -14.46 -17.98
N SER A 333 5.02 -14.43 -17.88
CA SER A 333 5.74 -15.36 -17.02
C SER A 333 6.79 -14.68 -16.13
N ARG A 334 7.16 -15.37 -15.07
CA ARG A 334 8.35 -15.14 -14.27
C ARG A 334 9.24 -16.36 -14.44
N ASN A 335 10.50 -16.17 -14.85
CA ASN A 335 11.34 -17.28 -15.27
C ASN A 335 12.07 -18.02 -14.15
N GLY A 336 11.68 -17.79 -12.89
CA GLY A 336 12.30 -18.40 -11.72
C GLY A 336 13.71 -17.88 -11.44
N ASP A 337 14.43 -18.58 -10.60
CA ASP A 337 15.79 -18.23 -10.14
C ASP A 337 16.91 -19.03 -10.83
N GLY A 338 16.58 -19.71 -11.91
CA GLY A 338 17.50 -20.54 -12.64
C GLY A 338 17.88 -21.86 -11.93
N GLY A 339 17.00 -22.34 -11.06
CA GLY A 339 17.18 -23.58 -10.29
C GLY A 339 17.97 -23.43 -9.00
N ARG A 340 18.17 -22.21 -8.52
CA ARG A 340 18.86 -21.92 -7.27
C ARG A 340 17.98 -22.16 -6.03
N THR A 341 16.69 -21.95 -6.19
CA THR A 341 15.65 -22.27 -5.20
C THR A 341 14.58 -23.15 -5.85
N TRP A 342 13.58 -23.53 -5.06
CA TRP A 342 12.45 -24.35 -5.53
C TRP A 342 11.51 -23.62 -6.50
N SER A 343 11.65 -22.32 -6.67
CA SER A 343 10.83 -21.54 -7.56
C SER A 343 11.17 -21.86 -9.01
N GLY A 344 10.41 -22.75 -9.60
CA GLY A 344 10.47 -23.08 -11.03
C GLY A 344 9.96 -21.97 -11.94
N GLY A 345 9.54 -20.84 -11.39
CA GLY A 345 8.89 -19.76 -12.11
C GLY A 345 7.37 -19.84 -12.09
N LEU A 346 6.73 -18.92 -12.77
CA LEU A 346 5.29 -18.76 -12.81
C LEU A 346 4.84 -18.38 -14.22
N PHE A 347 3.73 -18.95 -14.68
CA PHE A 347 3.02 -18.50 -15.87
C PHE A 347 1.64 -18.03 -15.44
N CYS A 348 1.25 -16.83 -15.83
CA CYS A 348 -0.05 -16.24 -15.55
C CYS A 348 -0.74 -15.79 -16.82
N GLY A 349 -2.06 -15.74 -16.79
CA GLY A 349 -2.84 -15.14 -17.85
C GLY A 349 -4.30 -14.95 -17.48
N TYR A 350 -4.97 -14.07 -18.21
CA TYR A 350 -6.41 -13.86 -18.12
C TYR A 350 -6.99 -13.38 -19.44
N THR A 351 -8.27 -13.67 -19.65
CA THR A 351 -9.00 -13.28 -20.85
C THR A 351 -10.16 -12.34 -20.53
N SER A 352 -10.36 -11.34 -21.37
CA SER A 352 -11.51 -10.46 -21.34
C SER A 352 -12.68 -10.92 -22.23
N ASP A 353 -12.55 -12.06 -22.93
CA ASP A 353 -13.68 -12.61 -23.72
C ASP A 353 -14.87 -12.91 -22.78
N PRO A 354 -16.02 -12.29 -22.99
CA PRO A 354 -17.15 -12.42 -22.07
C PRO A 354 -17.98 -13.68 -22.32
N ILE A 355 -17.74 -14.41 -23.41
CA ILE A 355 -18.66 -15.43 -23.92
C ILE A 355 -17.99 -16.79 -24.07
N ASN A 356 -16.77 -16.83 -24.64
CA ASN A 356 -16.14 -18.06 -25.09
C ASN A 356 -14.95 -18.44 -24.22
N HIS A 357 -14.70 -19.75 -24.10
CA HIS A 357 -13.38 -20.23 -23.71
C HIS A 357 -12.38 -19.88 -24.78
N ARG A 358 -11.23 -19.38 -24.38
CA ARG A 358 -10.12 -19.13 -25.27
C ARG A 358 -9.00 -20.11 -24.96
N SER A 359 -8.49 -20.77 -25.99
CA SER A 359 -7.39 -21.71 -25.84
C SER A 359 -6.27 -21.34 -26.81
N GLU A 360 -5.03 -21.31 -26.30
CA GLU A 360 -3.86 -20.92 -27.07
C GLU A 360 -2.65 -21.78 -26.70
N TRP A 361 -1.81 -22.02 -27.71
CA TRP A 361 -0.46 -22.52 -27.49
C TRP A 361 0.42 -21.34 -27.07
N VAL A 362 1.00 -21.43 -25.89
CA VAL A 362 1.86 -20.36 -25.37
C VAL A 362 3.18 -20.97 -24.89
N HIS A 363 4.29 -20.28 -25.18
CA HIS A 363 5.60 -20.66 -24.67
C HIS A 363 5.66 -20.40 -23.16
N THR A 364 6.40 -21.24 -22.44
CA THR A 364 6.55 -21.14 -20.98
C THR A 364 8.02 -21.14 -20.56
N PRO A 365 8.34 -20.61 -19.38
CA PRO A 365 9.73 -20.61 -18.89
C PRO A 365 10.19 -21.98 -18.35
N PHE A 366 9.33 -23.00 -18.39
CA PHE A 366 9.56 -24.26 -17.65
C PHE A 366 10.38 -25.30 -18.41
N GLY A 367 10.57 -25.11 -19.72
CA GLY A 367 11.25 -26.09 -20.56
C GLY A 367 10.38 -27.31 -20.91
N PRO A 368 11.00 -28.38 -21.50
CA PRO A 368 10.26 -29.53 -22.05
C PRO A 368 9.70 -30.46 -20.96
N ASP A 369 8.61 -31.16 -21.34
CA ASP A 369 8.01 -32.27 -20.61
C ASP A 369 7.68 -31.95 -19.12
N ARG A 370 7.24 -30.73 -18.84
CA ARG A 370 6.89 -30.30 -17.49
C ARG A 370 5.40 -30.44 -17.23
N HIS A 371 5.06 -31.09 -16.13
CA HIS A 371 3.72 -31.10 -15.57
C HIS A 371 3.46 -29.79 -14.83
N LEU A 372 2.49 -29.00 -15.30
CA LEU A 372 2.10 -27.72 -14.74
C LEU A 372 0.70 -27.82 -14.13
N HIS A 373 0.58 -27.30 -12.91
CA HIS A 373 -0.69 -27.21 -12.18
C HIS A 373 -1.17 -25.76 -12.12
N ASP A 374 -2.45 -25.55 -12.37
CA ASP A 374 -3.07 -24.23 -12.15
C ASP A 374 -3.41 -24.05 -10.66
N TYR A 375 -2.59 -23.29 -9.97
CA TYR A 375 -2.77 -23.03 -8.52
C TYR A 375 -3.92 -22.10 -8.20
N THR A 376 -4.61 -21.53 -9.20
CA THR A 376 -5.88 -20.84 -8.99
C THR A 376 -7.06 -21.80 -8.92
N GLY A 377 -6.92 -22.99 -9.46
CA GLY A 377 -7.97 -24.00 -9.54
C GLY A 377 -9.03 -23.74 -10.61
N HIS A 378 -8.75 -22.85 -11.57
CA HIS A 378 -9.71 -22.45 -12.61
C HIS A 378 -9.59 -23.26 -13.90
N ALA A 379 -8.47 -23.96 -14.10
CA ALA A 379 -8.20 -24.71 -15.30
C ALA A 379 -7.52 -26.05 -14.98
N PRO A 380 -7.60 -27.05 -15.89
CA PRO A 380 -6.94 -28.34 -15.71
C PRO A 380 -5.42 -28.21 -15.80
N ASP A 381 -4.72 -29.21 -15.26
CA ASP A 381 -3.29 -29.40 -15.43
C ASP A 381 -2.93 -29.50 -16.92
N VAL A 382 -1.74 -29.01 -17.28
CA VAL A 382 -1.20 -29.10 -18.63
C VAL A 382 0.25 -29.61 -18.60
N TRP A 383 0.71 -30.05 -19.77
CA TRP A 383 2.10 -30.48 -19.97
C TRP A 383 2.77 -29.65 -21.05
N THR A 384 4.01 -29.26 -20.82
CA THR A 384 4.81 -28.65 -21.89
C THR A 384 5.27 -29.70 -22.87
N ASN A 385 5.34 -29.32 -24.14
CA ASN A 385 5.95 -30.14 -25.19
C ASN A 385 7.49 -30.07 -25.18
N GLN A 386 8.15 -30.72 -26.16
CA GLN A 386 9.61 -30.74 -26.26
C GLN A 386 10.27 -29.37 -26.45
N ASP A 387 9.51 -28.37 -26.88
CA ASP A 387 9.99 -27.00 -27.10
C ASP A 387 9.55 -26.04 -25.96
N GLY A 388 8.94 -26.56 -24.88
CA GLY A 388 8.48 -25.74 -23.72
C GLY A 388 7.15 -25.04 -23.94
N TRP A 389 6.38 -25.38 -24.98
CA TRP A 389 5.02 -24.85 -25.20
C TRP A 389 3.97 -25.69 -24.51
N ALA A 390 2.92 -25.06 -24.00
CA ALA A 390 1.75 -25.74 -23.48
C ALA A 390 0.46 -25.14 -24.06
N TYR A 391 -0.59 -25.96 -24.08
CA TYR A 391 -1.90 -25.56 -24.55
C TYR A 391 -2.78 -25.17 -23.36
N PHE A 392 -2.99 -23.88 -23.19
CA PHE A 392 -3.75 -23.32 -22.07
C PHE A 392 -5.19 -23.01 -22.48
N THR A 393 -6.10 -23.17 -21.55
CA THR A 393 -7.50 -22.78 -21.73
C THR A 393 -7.89 -21.75 -20.65
N PHE A 394 -8.41 -20.63 -21.10
CA PHE A 394 -8.91 -19.55 -20.28
C PHE A 394 -10.43 -19.52 -20.34
N GLY A 395 -11.08 -19.42 -19.19
CA GLY A 395 -12.54 -19.32 -19.14
C GLY A 395 -13.05 -17.98 -19.64
N PRO A 396 -14.36 -17.88 -19.96
CA PRO A 396 -14.95 -16.63 -20.39
C PRO A 396 -14.96 -15.60 -19.27
N ASN A 397 -14.80 -14.34 -19.64
CA ASN A 397 -15.02 -13.23 -18.74
C ASN A 397 -16.53 -13.09 -18.47
N ARG A 398 -17.00 -13.61 -17.36
CA ARG A 398 -18.37 -13.35 -16.88
C ARG A 398 -18.31 -12.24 -15.84
N PHE A 399 -19.19 -11.28 -15.96
CA PHE A 399 -19.27 -10.16 -15.00
C PHE A 399 -19.26 -10.68 -13.56
N GLY A 400 -18.26 -10.24 -12.79
CA GLY A 400 -18.07 -10.69 -11.42
C GLY A 400 -17.60 -12.14 -11.23
N SER A 401 -17.27 -12.87 -12.33
CA SER A 401 -16.71 -14.22 -12.20
C SER A 401 -15.21 -14.19 -11.99
N ALA A 402 -14.75 -14.97 -11.01
CA ALA A 402 -13.34 -15.11 -10.69
C ALA A 402 -12.59 -16.10 -11.61
N GLN A 403 -13.26 -16.77 -12.55
CA GLN A 403 -12.78 -17.98 -13.21
C GLN A 403 -12.03 -17.79 -14.52
N ASN A 404 -11.69 -16.59 -14.89
CA ASN A 404 -11.08 -16.28 -16.19
C ASN A 404 -9.62 -15.86 -16.11
N TYR A 405 -8.97 -16.16 -15.01
CA TYR A 405 -7.53 -16.02 -14.83
C TYR A 405 -6.91 -17.34 -14.35
N VAL A 406 -5.66 -17.55 -14.67
CA VAL A 406 -4.89 -18.75 -14.32
C VAL A 406 -3.50 -18.39 -13.83
N ALA A 407 -2.91 -19.27 -13.01
CA ALA A 407 -1.55 -19.14 -12.54
C ALA A 407 -0.90 -20.53 -12.44
N TYR A 408 -0.12 -20.88 -13.45
CA TYR A 408 0.53 -22.18 -13.56
C TYR A 408 1.97 -22.16 -13.06
N ALA A 409 2.32 -23.19 -12.32
CA ALA A 409 3.69 -23.48 -11.92
C ALA A 409 3.90 -25.00 -11.92
N PRO A 410 5.14 -25.52 -11.73
CA PRO A 410 5.37 -26.96 -11.63
C PRO A 410 4.46 -27.63 -10.60
N ALA A 411 3.85 -28.74 -10.99
CA ALA A 411 2.92 -29.47 -10.15
C ALA A 411 3.62 -30.10 -8.91
N GLY A 412 2.85 -30.27 -7.82
CA GLY A 412 3.32 -30.95 -6.61
C GLY A 412 4.18 -30.07 -5.69
N VAL A 413 4.11 -28.74 -5.83
CA VAL A 413 4.77 -27.82 -4.92
C VAL A 413 3.84 -27.53 -3.76
N GLU A 414 4.26 -27.94 -2.57
CA GLU A 414 3.69 -27.53 -1.30
C GLU A 414 4.69 -26.58 -0.63
N PHE A 415 4.25 -25.39 -0.28
CA PHE A 415 5.10 -24.39 0.34
C PHE A 415 4.42 -23.79 1.56
N GLU A 416 5.14 -23.83 2.69
CA GLU A 416 4.73 -23.09 3.89
C GLU A 416 5.49 -21.77 3.94
N VAL A 417 4.76 -20.66 4.08
CA VAL A 417 5.38 -19.35 4.30
C VAL A 417 5.91 -19.32 5.74
N PRO A 418 7.23 -19.26 5.95
CA PRO A 418 7.80 -19.26 7.29
C PRO A 418 7.43 -17.94 7.99
N VAL A 419 6.84 -18.05 9.18
CA VAL A 419 6.50 -16.92 10.04
C VAL A 419 7.61 -16.75 11.07
N THR A 420 8.40 -15.70 10.91
CA THR A 420 9.48 -15.34 11.85
C THR A 420 9.19 -13.96 12.43
N PRO A 421 9.15 -13.81 13.77
CA PRO A 421 8.93 -12.51 14.40
C PRO A 421 9.94 -11.47 13.92
N ARG A 422 9.44 -10.27 13.58
CA ARG A 422 10.25 -9.13 13.13
C ARG A 422 9.52 -7.83 13.43
N GLY A 423 10.17 -6.72 13.18
CA GLY A 423 9.64 -5.38 13.40
C GLY A 423 10.30 -4.68 14.58
N ARG A 424 10.01 -3.41 14.74
CA ARG A 424 10.56 -2.58 15.82
C ARG A 424 9.79 -2.83 17.11
N LYS A 425 10.51 -2.98 18.23
CA LYS A 425 9.87 -3.08 19.53
C LYS A 425 9.62 -1.70 20.11
N GLY A 426 8.37 -1.32 20.31
CA GLY A 426 8.00 -0.13 21.06
C GLY A 426 8.28 -0.33 22.55
N THR A 427 9.05 0.57 23.16
CA THR A 427 9.53 0.45 24.55
C THR A 427 9.28 1.69 25.41
N GLY A 428 8.90 2.82 24.78
CA GLY A 428 8.63 4.08 25.46
C GLY A 428 7.27 4.11 26.17
N ARG A 429 7.13 5.03 27.10
CA ARG A 429 5.83 5.34 27.70
C ARG A 429 5.09 6.35 26.83
N PHE A 430 3.78 6.15 26.61
CA PHE A 430 2.95 7.04 25.79
C PHE A 430 2.84 8.47 26.31
N THR A 431 3.16 8.70 27.57
CA THR A 431 3.15 10.01 28.22
C THR A 431 4.55 10.63 28.40
N ASP A 432 5.60 9.98 27.89
CA ASP A 432 6.96 10.51 27.95
C ASP A 432 7.27 11.28 26.67
N PHE A 433 7.29 12.59 26.79
CA PHE A 433 7.61 13.54 25.71
C PHE A 433 8.99 14.18 25.86
N SER A 434 9.86 13.63 26.68
CA SER A 434 11.20 14.20 26.97
C SER A 434 12.09 14.33 25.72
N SER A 435 11.84 13.53 24.68
CA SER A 435 12.53 13.61 23.39
C SER A 435 12.02 14.71 22.46
N ILE A 436 10.90 15.37 22.81
CA ILE A 436 10.32 16.44 21.98
C ILE A 436 10.92 17.77 22.39
N THR A 437 11.87 18.25 21.60
CA THR A 437 12.62 19.49 21.85
C THR A 437 12.50 20.45 20.66
N VAL A 438 11.31 20.97 20.42
CA VAL A 438 11.03 21.88 19.31
C VAL A 438 10.83 23.29 19.84
N HIS A 439 11.75 24.19 19.50
CA HIS A 439 11.70 25.58 19.90
C HIS A 439 11.18 26.45 18.76
N LEU A 440 10.06 27.13 19.00
CA LEU A 440 9.56 28.17 18.12
C LEU A 440 10.46 29.40 18.28
N LYS A 441 11.16 29.80 17.23
CA LYS A 441 11.88 31.07 17.17
C LYS A 441 10.85 32.20 17.02
N ASP A 442 11.00 33.24 17.79
CA ASP A 442 10.14 34.44 17.76
C ASP A 442 10.16 35.17 16.41
#